data_d13e9f52d17d2850886cba55e439b15d
#
_entry.id   d13e9f52d17d2850886cba55e439b15d
#
_cell.length_a   1.000
_cell.length_b   1.000
_cell.length_c   1.000
_cell.angle_alpha   90.00
_cell.angle_beta   90.00
_cell.angle_gamma   90.00
#
_symmetry.space_group_name_H-M   'P 1'
#
loop_
_entity.id
_entity.type
_entity.pdbx_description
1 polymer ?
#
loop_
_entity_poly.entity_id
_entity_poly.type
_entity_poly.pdbx_seq_one_letter_code
_entity_poly.pdbx_strand_id
1 'polypeptide(L)'
;MTDIIEFDHGIRLSHGDCRDMLAGLPEGCADACVTDPPYEINFMNRAFDRTGIAFDPEFWRLVYRALKPGGHVLAFSASRTYHRMACAVEDAGFEIRDQIDWIYGSGMPHGSDAARLVDDRLGVERRVTGTYTTRGTGYRSGGGFGVSATNGGDAPREWDVTEATSDEAKRWDGWNTALKPAHEPI
;
A
#
# COMPACT_ATOMS: atom_id res chain seq x y z
N MET A 1 -24.65 2.18 -9.53
CA MET A 1 -25.49 0.98 -9.33
C MET A 1 -24.63 -0.01 -8.57
N THR A 2 -25.08 -0.47 -7.42
CA THR A 2 -24.31 -1.43 -6.59
C THR A 2 -24.73 -2.83 -7.01
N ASP A 3 -23.78 -3.64 -7.47
CA ASP A 3 -24.03 -5.03 -7.79
C ASP A 3 -23.85 -5.86 -6.52
N ILE A 4 -24.85 -6.66 -6.17
CA ILE A 4 -24.82 -7.52 -4.99
C ILE A 4 -24.92 -8.97 -5.45
N ILE A 5 -23.96 -9.79 -4.99
CA ILE A 5 -23.95 -11.23 -5.20
C ILE A 5 -24.11 -11.91 -3.84
N GLU A 6 -25.08 -12.78 -3.72
CA GLU A 6 -25.28 -13.57 -2.51
C GLU A 6 -24.78 -14.99 -2.74
N PHE A 7 -24.05 -15.51 -1.77
CA PHE A 7 -23.51 -16.86 -1.75
C PHE A 7 -24.14 -17.68 -0.62
N ASP A 8 -23.92 -18.96 -0.65
CA ASP A 8 -24.31 -19.86 0.43
C ASP A 8 -23.70 -19.41 1.77
N HIS A 9 -24.33 -19.79 2.87
CA HIS A 9 -23.91 -19.47 4.22
C HIS A 9 -23.99 -17.98 4.61
N GLY A 10 -24.82 -17.19 3.91
CA GLY A 10 -25.07 -15.78 4.25
C GLY A 10 -23.94 -14.82 3.86
N ILE A 11 -23.04 -15.26 2.99
CA ILE A 11 -21.99 -14.39 2.45
C ILE A 11 -22.59 -13.48 1.37
N ARG A 12 -22.31 -12.19 1.47
CA ARG A 12 -22.73 -11.17 0.51
C ARG A 12 -21.52 -10.41 -0.01
N LEU A 13 -21.32 -10.41 -1.31
CA LEU A 13 -20.34 -9.56 -1.99
C LEU A 13 -21.06 -8.36 -2.62
N SER A 14 -20.61 -7.17 -2.30
CA SER A 14 -21.15 -5.94 -2.87
C SER A 14 -20.05 -5.19 -3.60
N HIS A 15 -20.30 -4.77 -4.82
CA HIS A 15 -19.38 -4.01 -5.65
C HIS A 15 -19.91 -2.59 -5.88
N GLY A 16 -19.12 -1.57 -5.50
CA GLY A 16 -19.50 -0.16 -5.61
C GLY A 16 -18.61 0.74 -4.77
N ASP A 17 -18.93 2.03 -4.71
CA ASP A 17 -18.28 2.94 -3.77
C ASP A 17 -18.65 2.52 -2.34
N CYS A 18 -17.64 2.26 -1.51
CA CYS A 18 -17.84 1.78 -0.15
C CYS A 18 -18.57 2.81 0.73
N ARG A 19 -18.48 4.10 0.44
CA ARG A 19 -19.21 5.16 1.18
C ARG A 19 -20.70 5.05 0.96
N ASP A 20 -21.12 4.86 -0.30
CA ASP A 20 -22.54 4.69 -0.63
C ASP A 20 -23.09 3.41 0.00
N MET A 21 -22.28 2.35 -0.02
CA MET A 21 -22.67 1.07 0.53
C MET A 21 -22.79 1.13 2.07
N LEU A 22 -21.82 1.71 2.75
CA LEU A 22 -21.84 1.90 4.20
C LEU A 22 -23.00 2.80 4.61
N ALA A 23 -23.27 3.89 3.86
CA ALA A 23 -24.38 4.77 4.13
C ALA A 23 -25.75 4.05 4.04
N GLY A 24 -25.86 3.04 3.19
CA GLY A 24 -27.05 2.21 3.04
C GLY A 24 -27.23 1.10 4.09
N LEU A 25 -26.21 0.81 4.90
CA LEU A 25 -26.31 -0.21 5.94
C LEU A 25 -27.16 0.28 7.12
N PRO A 26 -27.92 -0.62 7.78
CA PRO A 26 -28.55 -0.31 9.06
C PRO A 26 -27.52 0.06 10.12
N GLU A 27 -27.90 0.92 11.05
CA GLU A 27 -27.08 1.23 12.21
C GLU A 27 -26.92 -0.01 13.09
N GLY A 28 -25.72 -0.23 13.61
CA GLY A 28 -25.43 -1.34 14.51
C GLY A 28 -25.66 -2.74 13.90
N CYS A 29 -25.49 -2.90 12.59
CA CYS A 29 -25.74 -4.18 11.93
C CYS A 29 -24.51 -5.12 11.91
N ALA A 30 -23.31 -4.61 12.15
CA ALA A 30 -22.07 -5.37 12.05
C ALA A 30 -21.42 -5.59 13.44
N ASP A 31 -20.85 -6.76 13.65
CA ASP A 31 -20.14 -7.10 14.89
C ASP A 31 -18.67 -6.64 14.83
N ALA A 32 -18.07 -6.63 13.66
CA ALA A 32 -16.69 -6.19 13.43
C ALA A 32 -16.51 -5.69 12.00
N CYS A 33 -15.47 -4.87 11.81
CA CYS A 33 -14.98 -4.46 10.49
C CYS A 33 -13.50 -4.85 10.35
N VAL A 34 -13.17 -5.59 9.30
CA VAL A 34 -11.79 -5.86 8.90
C VAL A 34 -11.60 -5.28 7.50
N THR A 35 -10.65 -4.38 7.34
CA THR A 35 -10.50 -3.65 6.09
C THR A 35 -9.03 -3.39 5.73
N ASP A 36 -8.78 -3.41 4.43
CA ASP A 36 -7.49 -3.02 3.83
C ASP A 36 -7.75 -1.80 2.93
N PRO A 37 -7.84 -0.58 3.52
CA PRO A 37 -8.12 0.63 2.76
C PRO A 37 -6.89 1.06 1.95
N PRO A 38 -7.03 1.98 0.97
CA PRO A 38 -5.88 2.59 0.32
C PRO A 38 -4.91 3.19 1.35
N TYR A 39 -3.61 2.89 1.21
CA TYR A 39 -2.60 3.34 2.18
C TYR A 39 -2.16 4.79 1.99
N GLU A 40 -2.63 5.44 0.91
CA GLU A 40 -2.32 6.83 0.55
C GLU A 40 -0.81 7.10 0.41
N ILE A 41 -0.08 6.09 -0.04
CA ILE A 41 1.37 6.17 -0.27
C ILE A 41 1.73 6.45 -1.73
N ASN A 42 0.72 6.70 -2.56
CA ASN A 42 0.87 6.86 -4.00
C ASN A 42 1.44 5.59 -4.68
N PHE A 43 0.91 4.45 -4.29
CA PHE A 43 1.39 3.16 -4.77
C PHE A 43 1.33 3.08 -6.30
N MET A 44 2.50 2.85 -6.92
CA MET A 44 2.65 2.75 -8.37
C MET A 44 2.01 3.91 -9.17
N ASN A 45 1.90 5.10 -8.57
CA ASN A 45 1.25 6.27 -9.16
C ASN A 45 -0.22 6.02 -9.56
N ARG A 46 -0.92 5.12 -8.85
CA ARG A 46 -2.29 4.74 -9.14
C ARG A 46 -3.28 5.63 -8.42
N ALA A 47 -4.36 5.99 -9.12
CA ALA A 47 -5.38 6.90 -8.60
C ALA A 47 -6.11 6.35 -7.36
N PHE A 48 -6.28 5.01 -7.25
CA PHE A 48 -6.97 4.41 -6.11
C PHE A 48 -6.25 4.66 -4.78
N ASP A 49 -4.93 4.85 -4.80
CA ASP A 49 -4.11 5.07 -3.60
C ASP A 49 -3.79 6.56 -3.36
N ARG A 50 -4.71 7.44 -3.81
CA ARG A 50 -4.66 8.90 -3.64
C ARG A 50 -6.04 9.48 -3.37
N THR A 51 -6.93 8.68 -2.82
CA THR A 51 -8.32 9.09 -2.61
C THR A 51 -8.51 9.94 -1.37
N GLY A 52 -7.57 9.84 -0.42
CA GLY A 52 -7.67 10.45 0.91
C GLY A 52 -8.65 9.75 1.83
N ILE A 53 -9.30 8.68 1.38
CA ILE A 53 -10.40 8.04 2.11
C ILE A 53 -9.96 7.48 3.47
N ALA A 54 -8.74 6.92 3.55
CA ALA A 54 -8.21 6.38 4.80
C ALA A 54 -7.95 7.47 5.87
N PHE A 55 -7.83 8.72 5.45
CA PHE A 55 -7.57 9.87 6.34
C PHE A 55 -8.81 10.74 6.55
N ASP A 56 -9.96 10.32 6.04
CA ASP A 56 -11.22 11.04 6.14
C ASP A 56 -12.04 10.56 7.33
N PRO A 57 -12.20 11.35 8.41
CA PRO A 57 -13.04 10.97 9.56
C PRO A 57 -14.50 10.72 9.19
N GLU A 58 -15.02 11.36 8.14
CA GLU A 58 -16.42 11.15 7.71
C GLU A 58 -16.63 9.73 7.16
N PHE A 59 -15.62 9.19 6.45
CA PHE A 59 -15.65 7.79 6.03
C PHE A 59 -15.71 6.85 7.26
N TRP A 60 -14.85 7.07 8.25
CA TRP A 60 -14.81 6.25 9.44
C TRP A 60 -16.06 6.39 10.32
N ARG A 61 -16.76 7.53 10.28
CA ARG A 61 -18.06 7.70 10.93
C ARG A 61 -19.14 6.79 10.31
N LEU A 62 -19.08 6.53 9.02
CA LEU A 62 -19.98 5.55 8.39
C LEU A 62 -19.71 4.14 8.89
N VAL A 63 -18.43 3.77 9.07
CA VAL A 63 -18.05 2.49 9.67
C VAL A 63 -18.51 2.42 11.14
N TYR A 64 -18.27 3.48 11.91
CA TYR A 64 -18.68 3.59 13.31
C TYR A 64 -20.19 3.38 13.47
N ARG A 65 -20.99 4.03 12.65
CA ARG A 65 -22.44 3.89 12.65
C ARG A 65 -22.91 2.47 12.35
N ALA A 66 -22.24 1.78 11.45
CA ALA A 66 -22.61 0.42 11.05
C ALA A 66 -22.25 -0.63 12.12
N LEU A 67 -21.31 -0.34 13.00
CA LEU A 67 -20.88 -1.26 14.03
C LEU A 67 -21.80 -1.22 15.25
N LYS A 68 -21.99 -2.38 15.87
CA LYS A 68 -22.65 -2.51 17.18
C LYS A 68 -21.79 -1.87 18.27
N PRO A 69 -22.40 -1.39 19.37
CA PRO A 69 -21.65 -1.00 20.56
C PRO A 69 -20.69 -2.12 21.00
N GLY A 70 -19.40 -1.79 21.20
CA GLY A 70 -18.36 -2.77 21.51
C GLY A 70 -17.78 -3.51 20.28
N GLY A 71 -18.26 -3.21 19.08
CA GLY A 71 -17.68 -3.74 17.83
C GLY A 71 -16.26 -3.23 17.59
N HIS A 72 -15.43 -4.04 16.95
CA HIS A 72 -14.00 -3.73 16.68
C HIS A 72 -13.75 -3.44 15.21
N VAL A 73 -12.80 -2.55 14.97
CA VAL A 73 -12.21 -2.31 13.65
C VAL A 73 -10.77 -2.79 13.64
N LEU A 74 -10.41 -3.54 12.59
CA LEU A 74 -9.03 -3.88 12.27
C LEU A 74 -8.76 -3.32 10.87
N ALA A 75 -7.90 -2.31 10.79
CA ALA A 75 -7.62 -1.62 9.54
C ALA A 75 -6.11 -1.68 9.23
N PHE A 76 -5.78 -2.33 8.11
CA PHE A 76 -4.41 -2.39 7.62
C PHE A 76 -3.93 -1.03 7.13
N SER A 77 -2.64 -0.76 7.28
CA SER A 77 -2.03 0.47 6.79
C SER A 77 -0.54 0.32 6.51
N ALA A 78 0.04 1.30 5.85
CA ALA A 78 1.49 1.34 5.67
C ALA A 78 2.20 1.94 6.89
N SER A 79 3.41 1.44 7.18
CA SER A 79 4.25 1.88 8.30
C SER A 79 4.53 3.37 8.36
N ARG A 80 4.43 4.10 7.24
CA ARG A 80 4.67 5.56 7.19
C ARG A 80 3.41 6.42 7.20
N THR A 81 2.22 5.82 7.06
CA THR A 81 0.94 6.55 6.96
C THR A 81 -0.08 6.14 8.02
N TYR A 82 0.11 5.01 8.71
CA TYR A 82 -0.83 4.47 9.69
C TYR A 82 -1.27 5.49 10.74
N HIS A 83 -0.34 6.34 11.21
CA HIS A 83 -0.62 7.35 12.21
C HIS A 83 -1.70 8.35 11.77
N ARG A 84 -1.78 8.67 10.45
CA ARG A 84 -2.81 9.56 9.92
C ARG A 84 -4.17 8.87 9.88
N MET A 85 -4.18 7.60 9.52
CA MET A 85 -5.40 6.80 9.56
C MET A 85 -5.89 6.63 10.99
N ALA A 86 -5.00 6.33 11.94
CA ALA A 86 -5.35 6.20 13.36
C ALA A 86 -5.98 7.49 13.90
N CYS A 87 -5.43 8.66 13.59
CA CYS A 87 -6.05 9.96 13.95
C CYS A 87 -7.45 10.10 13.34
N ALA A 88 -7.64 9.75 12.06
CA ALA A 88 -8.95 9.87 11.43
C ALA A 88 -9.99 8.90 12.02
N VAL A 89 -9.56 7.70 12.41
CA VAL A 89 -10.39 6.71 13.12
C VAL A 89 -10.80 7.24 14.49
N GLU A 90 -9.86 7.82 15.26
CA GLU A 90 -10.12 8.42 16.56
C GLU A 90 -11.03 9.64 16.44
N ASP A 91 -10.82 10.52 15.46
CA ASP A 91 -11.67 11.70 15.17
C ASP A 91 -13.09 11.30 14.74
N ALA A 92 -13.28 10.09 14.25
CA ALA A 92 -14.60 9.53 13.93
C ALA A 92 -15.36 9.04 15.17
N GLY A 93 -14.71 8.93 16.33
CA GLY A 93 -15.32 8.53 17.61
C GLY A 93 -14.91 7.15 18.11
N PHE A 94 -14.00 6.47 17.44
CA PHE A 94 -13.43 5.22 17.93
C PHE A 94 -12.42 5.47 19.04
N GLU A 95 -12.20 4.47 19.86
CA GLU A 95 -11.12 4.43 20.84
C GLU A 95 -10.04 3.50 20.33
N ILE A 96 -8.82 4.05 20.12
CA ILE A 96 -7.68 3.23 19.74
C ILE A 96 -7.28 2.36 20.93
N ARG A 97 -7.30 1.05 20.75
CA ARG A 97 -6.99 0.07 21.80
C ARG A 97 -5.54 -0.36 21.75
N ASP A 98 -5.13 -0.88 20.60
CA ASP A 98 -3.80 -1.43 20.39
C ASP A 98 -3.42 -1.31 18.93
N GLN A 99 -2.15 -1.57 18.66
CA GLN A 99 -1.62 -1.79 17.32
C GLN A 99 -1.07 -3.21 17.26
N ILE A 100 -1.46 -3.96 16.26
CA ILE A 100 -0.87 -5.26 15.94
C ILE A 100 -0.17 -5.19 14.59
N ASP A 101 0.78 -6.07 14.35
CA ASP A 101 1.57 -6.08 13.13
C ASP A 101 1.37 -7.38 12.34
N TRP A 102 1.05 -7.24 11.07
CA TRP A 102 1.17 -8.34 10.12
C TRP A 102 2.62 -8.44 9.64
N ILE A 103 3.36 -9.44 10.13
CA ILE A 103 4.79 -9.60 9.84
C ILE A 103 4.99 -10.56 8.67
N TYR A 104 5.87 -10.21 7.73
CA TYR A 104 6.25 -11.05 6.60
C TYR A 104 7.76 -11.04 6.35
N GLY A 105 8.31 -12.19 5.93
CA GLY A 105 9.77 -12.41 5.86
C GLY A 105 10.48 -11.68 4.71
N SER A 106 9.77 -11.28 3.67
CA SER A 106 10.38 -10.64 2.48
C SER A 106 10.70 -9.17 2.66
N GLY A 107 9.91 -8.46 3.47
CA GLY A 107 9.91 -6.99 3.56
C GLY A 107 9.50 -6.31 2.25
N MET A 108 9.00 -5.10 2.32
CA MET A 108 8.60 -4.30 1.15
C MET A 108 9.55 -3.12 0.95
N PRO A 109 10.38 -3.10 -0.11
CA PRO A 109 11.29 -1.98 -0.34
C PRO A 109 10.49 -0.74 -0.73
N HIS A 110 10.63 0.33 0.07
CA HIS A 110 10.03 1.64 -0.21
C HIS A 110 11.04 2.67 -0.70
N GLY A 111 12.33 2.33 -0.63
CA GLY A 111 13.40 3.20 -1.01
C GLY A 111 13.79 3.08 -2.48
N SER A 112 14.38 4.13 -2.98
CA SER A 112 15.07 4.17 -4.26
C SER A 112 16.59 4.17 -4.03
N ASP A 113 17.34 3.65 -4.99
CA ASP A 113 18.79 3.77 -5.01
C ASP A 113 19.18 5.26 -5.02
N ALA A 114 19.87 5.69 -3.97
CA ALA A 114 20.23 7.09 -3.79
C ALA A 114 21.23 7.56 -4.84
N ALA A 115 22.20 6.73 -5.21
CA ALA A 115 23.16 7.04 -6.25
C ALA A 115 22.47 7.23 -7.62
N ARG A 116 21.47 6.38 -7.91
CA ARG A 116 20.68 6.51 -9.14
C ARG A 116 19.92 7.83 -9.20
N LEU A 117 19.27 8.22 -8.10
CA LEU A 117 18.55 9.49 -8.03
C LEU A 117 19.47 10.70 -8.22
N VAL A 118 20.73 10.61 -7.76
CA VAL A 118 21.73 11.66 -7.96
C VAL A 118 22.13 11.75 -9.45
N ASP A 119 22.48 10.63 -10.09
CA ASP A 119 22.83 10.60 -11.51
C ASP A 119 21.65 11.10 -12.38
N ASP A 120 20.43 10.63 -12.12
CA ASP A 120 19.21 11.05 -12.83
C ASP A 120 18.99 12.57 -12.70
N ARG A 121 19.20 13.13 -11.50
CA ARG A 121 19.06 14.57 -11.24
C ARG A 121 20.13 15.40 -11.95
N LEU A 122 21.33 14.87 -12.09
CA LEU A 122 22.45 15.50 -12.80
C LEU A 122 22.37 15.31 -14.31
N GLY A 123 21.44 14.49 -14.80
CA GLY A 123 21.33 14.13 -16.22
C GLY A 123 22.51 13.29 -16.71
N VAL A 124 23.15 12.54 -15.81
CA VAL A 124 24.29 11.68 -16.14
C VAL A 124 23.79 10.29 -16.46
N GLU A 125 24.14 9.79 -17.64
CA GLU A 125 23.81 8.43 -18.05
C GLU A 125 24.65 7.42 -17.25
N ARG A 126 23.97 6.43 -16.67
CA ARG A 126 24.63 5.39 -15.88
C ARG A 126 25.26 4.33 -16.76
N ARG A 127 26.45 3.90 -16.41
CA ARG A 127 27.17 2.85 -17.11
C ARG A 127 26.51 1.50 -16.85
N VAL A 128 26.14 0.79 -17.92
CA VAL A 128 25.64 -0.58 -17.85
C VAL A 128 26.82 -1.53 -17.61
N THR A 129 26.78 -2.30 -16.54
CA THR A 129 27.83 -3.25 -16.15
C THR A 129 27.45 -4.70 -16.40
N GLY A 130 26.17 -4.94 -16.69
CA GLY A 130 25.64 -6.26 -16.98
C GLY A 130 24.13 -6.24 -17.16
N THR A 131 23.58 -7.40 -17.42
CA THR A 131 22.15 -7.61 -17.49
C THR A 131 21.74 -8.78 -16.62
N TYR A 132 20.51 -8.79 -16.15
CA TYR A 132 19.94 -9.95 -15.49
C TYR A 132 18.51 -10.15 -15.96
N THR A 133 18.11 -11.41 -16.02
CA THR A 133 16.80 -11.81 -16.50
C THR A 133 15.91 -12.22 -15.31
N THR A 134 14.72 -11.65 -15.20
CA THR A 134 13.72 -12.10 -14.24
C THR A 134 12.72 -13.02 -14.91
N ARG A 135 12.43 -14.16 -14.32
CA ARG A 135 11.28 -14.99 -14.73
C ARG A 135 10.00 -14.36 -14.21
N GLY A 136 8.96 -14.36 -15.02
CA GLY A 136 7.74 -13.56 -15.02
C GLY A 136 6.87 -13.44 -13.76
N THR A 137 7.21 -14.00 -12.61
CA THR A 137 6.51 -13.82 -11.34
C THR A 137 7.33 -13.01 -10.33
N GLY A 138 8.21 -12.17 -10.82
CA GLY A 138 9.31 -11.58 -10.11
C GLY A 138 8.95 -10.54 -9.05
N TYR A 139 8.80 -11.00 -7.84
CA TYR A 139 9.11 -10.20 -6.66
C TYR A 139 10.64 -10.07 -6.58
N ARG A 140 11.19 -8.88 -6.80
CA ARG A 140 12.62 -8.61 -6.70
C ARG A 140 12.99 -8.18 -5.29
N SER A 141 13.91 -8.92 -4.68
CA SER A 141 14.67 -8.42 -3.53
C SER A 141 15.84 -7.58 -4.06
N GLY A 142 15.78 -6.30 -3.88
CA GLY A 142 16.91 -5.39 -4.16
C GLY A 142 16.64 -4.42 -5.32
N GLY A 143 16.31 -3.19 -4.98
CA GLY A 143 16.31 -2.03 -5.86
C GLY A 143 15.00 -1.74 -6.56
N GLY A 144 14.35 -0.65 -6.16
CA GLY A 144 13.37 0.11 -6.92
C GLY A 144 12.10 -0.63 -7.35
N PHE A 145 10.98 -0.18 -6.85
CA PHE A 145 9.66 -0.55 -7.33
C PHE A 145 9.50 -0.21 -8.82
N GLY A 146 9.58 -1.22 -9.66
CA GLY A 146 9.32 -1.12 -11.08
C GLY A 146 8.63 -2.38 -11.58
N VAL A 147 7.67 -2.92 -10.83
CA VAL A 147 6.86 -4.03 -11.33
C VAL A 147 5.52 -3.47 -11.73
N SER A 148 5.36 -3.19 -13.00
CA SER A 148 4.05 -3.09 -13.60
C SER A 148 3.41 -4.48 -13.54
N ALA A 149 2.47 -4.68 -12.64
CA ALA A 149 1.52 -5.77 -12.73
C ALA A 149 0.55 -5.45 -13.88
N THR A 150 1.07 -5.42 -15.10
CA THR A 150 0.23 -5.41 -16.28
C THR A 150 0.03 -6.85 -16.72
N ASN A 151 -1.22 -7.23 -16.88
CA ASN A 151 -1.72 -8.41 -17.56
C ASN A 151 -0.79 -8.82 -18.71
N GLY A 152 0.01 -9.82 -18.52
CA GLY A 152 0.85 -10.27 -19.61
C GLY A 152 1.91 -11.25 -19.14
N GLY A 153 1.64 -12.47 -19.30
CA GLY A 153 2.49 -13.61 -19.57
C GLY A 153 3.84 -13.70 -18.83
N ASP A 154 4.15 -14.89 -18.45
CA ASP A 154 5.43 -15.36 -17.89
C ASP A 154 6.69 -15.13 -18.76
N ALA A 155 6.71 -14.11 -19.60
CA ALA A 155 7.86 -13.81 -20.43
C ALA A 155 9.03 -13.27 -19.57
N PRO A 156 10.20 -13.85 -19.70
CA PRO A 156 11.40 -13.32 -19.03
C PRO A 156 11.65 -11.88 -19.48
N ARG A 157 11.97 -11.00 -18.51
CA ARG A 157 12.37 -9.62 -18.80
C ARG A 157 13.83 -9.45 -18.45
N GLU A 158 14.55 -8.83 -19.37
CA GLU A 158 15.94 -8.45 -19.19
C GLU A 158 16.02 -7.02 -18.63
N TRP A 159 16.90 -6.84 -17.67
CA TRP A 159 17.11 -5.57 -16.98
C TRP A 159 18.60 -5.24 -16.94
N ASP A 160 18.94 -3.99 -17.19
CA ASP A 160 20.30 -3.52 -17.05
C ASP A 160 20.71 -3.41 -15.60
N VAL A 161 21.87 -3.91 -15.29
CA VAL A 161 22.60 -3.60 -14.06
C VAL A 161 23.47 -2.40 -14.34
N THR A 162 23.25 -1.33 -13.59
CA THR A 162 23.99 -0.07 -13.78
C THR A 162 24.78 0.28 -12.52
N GLU A 163 25.88 0.99 -12.69
CA GLU A 163 26.67 1.53 -11.57
C GLU A 163 26.60 3.05 -11.51
N ALA A 164 26.94 3.61 -10.33
CA ALA A 164 27.06 5.04 -10.12
C ALA A 164 28.16 5.63 -11.01
N THR A 165 27.85 6.69 -11.76
CA THR A 165 28.75 7.26 -12.77
C THR A 165 29.35 8.59 -12.32
N SER A 166 28.55 9.53 -11.83
CA SER A 166 29.07 10.80 -11.29
C SER A 166 29.80 10.61 -9.96
N ASP A 167 30.74 11.50 -9.66
CA ASP A 167 31.47 11.45 -8.39
C ASP A 167 30.54 11.73 -7.19
N GLU A 168 29.51 12.54 -7.40
CA GLU A 168 28.44 12.77 -6.42
C GLU A 168 27.65 11.48 -6.17
N ALA A 169 27.25 10.77 -7.21
CA ALA A 169 26.49 9.53 -7.08
C ALA A 169 27.30 8.42 -6.40
N LYS A 170 28.59 8.29 -6.70
CA LYS A 170 29.50 7.31 -6.08
C LYS A 170 29.58 7.43 -4.55
N ARG A 171 29.36 8.64 -4.00
CA ARG A 171 29.32 8.85 -2.54
C ARG A 171 28.08 8.20 -1.89
N TRP A 172 27.04 7.96 -2.69
CA TRP A 172 25.77 7.38 -2.26
C TRP A 172 25.58 5.95 -2.75
N ASP A 173 26.62 5.34 -3.30
CA ASP A 173 26.55 3.96 -3.77
C ASP A 173 26.24 3.00 -2.62
N GLY A 174 25.29 2.10 -2.85
CA GLY A 174 24.79 1.18 -1.83
C GLY A 174 23.78 1.78 -0.82
N TRP A 175 23.48 3.09 -0.88
CA TRP A 175 22.49 3.72 -0.04
C TRP A 175 21.10 3.71 -0.67
N ASN A 176 20.09 3.56 0.19
CA ASN A 176 18.68 3.67 -0.17
C ASN A 176 18.03 4.85 0.56
N THR A 177 17.03 5.46 -0.07
CA THR A 177 16.31 6.61 0.49
C THR A 177 15.34 6.25 1.62
N ALA A 178 15.03 4.98 1.80
CA ALA A 178 14.15 4.50 2.86
C ALA A 178 14.50 3.07 3.28
N LEU A 179 13.97 2.68 4.42
CA LEU A 179 14.08 1.33 4.94
C LEU A 179 13.17 0.36 4.17
N LYS A 180 13.38 -0.93 4.40
CA LYS A 180 12.57 -2.03 3.89
C LYS A 180 11.74 -2.63 5.04
N PRO A 181 10.57 -2.08 5.37
CA PRO A 181 9.75 -2.63 6.43
C PRO A 181 9.28 -4.05 6.08
N ALA A 182 9.17 -4.89 7.08
CA ALA A 182 8.72 -6.27 6.97
C ALA A 182 7.41 -6.49 7.73
N HIS A 183 6.60 -5.44 7.87
CA HIS A 183 5.32 -5.47 8.55
C HIS A 183 4.36 -4.44 7.98
N GLU A 184 3.09 -4.69 8.22
CA GLU A 184 1.98 -3.75 8.03
C GLU A 184 1.30 -3.58 9.37
N PRO A 185 1.16 -2.34 9.87
CA PRO A 185 0.41 -2.06 11.10
C PRO A 185 -1.10 -2.19 10.86
N ILE A 186 -1.78 -2.73 11.85
CA ILE A 186 -3.23 -2.90 11.89
C ILE A 186 -3.78 -2.22 13.12
#